data_3f4f4db3aa70b789c2e325c8bc6f8cfb
#
_entry.id   3f4f4db3aa70b789c2e325c8bc6f8cfb
#
_cell.length_a   1.000
_cell.length_b   1.000
_cell.length_c   1.000
_cell.angle_alpha   90.00
_cell.angle_beta   90.00
_cell.angle_gamma   90.00
#
_symmetry.space_group_name_H-M   'P 1'
#
loop_
_entity.id
_entity.type
_entity.pdbx_description
1 polymer ?
#
loop_
_entity_poly.entity_id
_entity_poly.type
_entity_poly.pdbx_seq_one_letter_code
_entity_poly.pdbx_strand_id
1 'polypeptide(L)'
;RKFFIHPILFNKTTYLCTRLRNIEEMKVVIDHKIPYIKEAIEKIADEVVFLPGNAFTPEAVKDADALIVRTRTRCNRELLEGSQVKFIATATIGYDHIDTAYCQEAGITWTNCPGCNASSVEQYIYSTLCLLKEKKGLDLEKATLGIVGVGHVGSRVKRMAEALGMKVLLNDPPRADQGEEGFVDLETILRKSDVITFHTPLNREGKYATYHLVDEDLLFSLERSPFLINASRGEVVDTAS
;
A
#
# COMPACT_ATOMS: atom_id res chain seq x y z
N ARG A 1 -3.80 37.63 7.20
CA ARG A 1 -3.03 36.36 7.23
C ARG A 1 -3.44 35.57 5.99
N LYS A 2 -2.53 35.46 4.99
CA LYS A 2 -2.74 34.68 3.76
C LYS A 2 -2.48 33.23 4.09
N PHE A 3 -3.48 32.37 3.96
CA PHE A 3 -3.31 30.93 3.98
C PHE A 3 -2.76 30.50 2.60
N PHE A 4 -1.59 29.88 2.59
CA PHE A 4 -1.06 29.19 1.44
C PHE A 4 -1.83 27.88 1.25
N ILE A 5 -2.70 27.84 0.26
CA ILE A 5 -3.38 26.62 -0.18
C ILE A 5 -2.46 25.94 -1.21
N HIS A 6 -2.12 24.69 -0.96
CA HIS A 6 -1.24 23.87 -1.79
C HIS A 6 -1.74 23.78 -3.25
N PRO A 7 -0.88 23.82 -4.27
CA PRO A 7 -1.26 23.89 -5.71
C PRO A 7 -2.20 22.77 -6.20
N ILE A 8 -2.24 21.64 -5.51
CA ILE A 8 -3.10 20.49 -5.85
C ILE A 8 -4.59 20.79 -5.69
N LEU A 9 -4.96 21.72 -4.80
CA LEU A 9 -6.35 22.14 -4.60
C LEU A 9 -6.82 23.13 -5.70
N PHE A 10 -5.91 23.90 -6.29
CA PHE A 10 -6.25 24.91 -7.29
C PHE A 10 -6.73 24.31 -8.62
N ASN A 11 -6.18 23.18 -9.04
CA ASN A 11 -6.60 22.51 -10.28
C ASN A 11 -7.99 21.84 -10.15
N LYS A 12 -8.39 21.42 -8.97
CA LYS A 12 -9.73 20.82 -8.74
C LYS A 12 -10.85 21.87 -8.69
N THR A 13 -10.58 23.04 -8.12
CA THR A 13 -11.55 24.13 -8.05
C THR A 13 -11.82 24.73 -9.43
N THR A 14 -10.81 24.79 -10.29
CA THR A 14 -10.99 25.27 -11.67
C THR A 14 -11.74 24.26 -12.54
N TYR A 15 -11.57 22.95 -12.31
CA TYR A 15 -12.33 21.90 -13.00
C TYR A 15 -13.81 21.88 -12.59
N LEU A 16 -14.12 22.21 -11.33
CA LEU A 16 -15.50 22.39 -10.83
C LEU A 16 -16.15 23.68 -11.32
N CYS A 17 -15.39 24.79 -11.42
CA CYS A 17 -15.94 26.07 -11.88
C CYS A 17 -16.26 26.14 -13.37
N THR A 18 -15.62 25.33 -14.23
CA THR A 18 -15.91 25.32 -15.69
C THR A 18 -17.16 24.52 -16.04
N ARG A 19 -17.75 23.79 -15.11
CA ARG A 19 -18.97 22.99 -15.30
C ARG A 19 -20.27 23.63 -14.75
N LEU A 20 -20.23 24.91 -14.38
CA LEU A 20 -21.40 25.65 -13.91
C LEU A 20 -22.42 25.92 -15.05
N ARG A 21 -22.94 24.85 -15.67
CA ARG A 21 -24.16 24.92 -16.49
C ARG A 21 -25.16 23.78 -16.29
N ASN A 22 -24.87 22.84 -15.42
CA ASN A 22 -25.89 21.97 -14.80
C ASN A 22 -25.31 21.60 -13.43
N ILE A 23 -25.98 21.98 -12.37
CA ILE A 23 -25.70 21.50 -11.01
C ILE A 23 -26.15 20.04 -11.00
N GLU A 24 -25.34 19.13 -11.53
CA GLU A 24 -25.50 17.72 -11.25
C GLU A 24 -25.00 17.53 -9.82
N GLU A 25 -25.88 17.18 -8.92
CA GLU A 25 -25.55 16.87 -7.53
C GLU A 25 -24.51 15.74 -7.50
N MET A 26 -23.34 16.00 -6.89
CA MET A 26 -22.25 15.02 -6.82
C MET A 26 -22.58 13.95 -5.78
N LYS A 27 -22.76 12.71 -6.22
CA LYS A 27 -22.97 11.56 -5.37
C LYS A 27 -21.69 10.77 -5.14
N VAL A 28 -21.33 10.55 -3.87
CA VAL A 28 -20.15 9.78 -3.47
C VAL A 28 -20.53 8.58 -2.61
N VAL A 29 -20.08 7.38 -2.99
CA VAL A 29 -20.25 6.16 -2.20
C VAL A 29 -18.96 5.81 -1.49
N ILE A 30 -19.01 5.60 -0.18
CA ILE A 30 -17.82 5.52 0.69
C ILE A 30 -17.86 4.28 1.57
N ASP A 31 -16.72 3.59 1.73
CA ASP A 31 -16.57 2.56 2.76
C ASP A 31 -16.67 3.20 4.16
N HIS A 32 -17.69 2.80 4.92
CA HIS A 32 -18.01 3.35 6.25
C HIS A 32 -16.88 3.18 7.28
N LYS A 33 -15.90 2.31 7.04
CA LYS A 33 -14.76 2.08 7.93
C LYS A 33 -13.58 3.03 7.69
N ILE A 34 -13.71 4.00 6.79
CA ILE A 34 -12.68 5.03 6.60
C ILE A 34 -12.84 6.08 7.70
N PRO A 35 -11.88 6.20 8.62
CA PRO A 35 -11.99 7.13 9.73
C PRO A 35 -11.89 8.59 9.26
N TYR A 36 -12.55 9.50 9.97
CA TYR A 36 -12.46 10.96 9.81
C TYR A 36 -12.89 11.52 8.44
N ILE A 37 -13.45 10.69 7.54
CA ILE A 37 -13.80 11.13 6.20
C ILE A 37 -15.10 11.94 6.15
N LYS A 38 -16.03 11.71 7.09
CA LYS A 38 -17.38 12.25 7.07
C LYS A 38 -17.39 13.78 6.96
N GLU A 39 -16.75 14.46 7.88
CA GLU A 39 -16.72 15.93 7.90
C GLU A 39 -16.02 16.55 6.68
N ALA A 40 -15.10 15.81 6.06
CA ALA A 40 -14.37 16.28 4.89
C ALA A 40 -15.21 16.12 3.61
N ILE A 41 -15.89 14.99 3.46
CA ILE A 41 -16.64 14.67 2.24
C ILE A 41 -17.95 15.45 2.14
N GLU A 42 -18.63 15.68 3.27
CA GLU A 42 -19.86 16.48 3.33
C GLU A 42 -19.67 17.95 2.88
N LYS A 43 -18.43 18.42 2.75
CA LYS A 43 -18.08 19.75 2.24
C LYS A 43 -17.91 19.81 0.73
N ILE A 44 -17.82 18.66 0.07
CA ILE A 44 -17.50 18.59 -1.37
C ILE A 44 -18.47 17.73 -2.17
N ALA A 45 -19.31 16.93 -1.53
CA ALA A 45 -20.34 16.11 -2.15
C ALA A 45 -21.73 16.52 -1.67
N ASP A 46 -22.69 16.48 -2.58
CA ASP A 46 -24.08 16.83 -2.28
C ASP A 46 -24.83 15.63 -1.67
N GLU A 47 -24.55 14.42 -2.17
CA GLU A 47 -25.07 13.16 -1.64
C GLU A 47 -23.92 12.25 -1.23
N VAL A 48 -23.94 11.75 0.01
CA VAL A 48 -22.93 10.84 0.56
C VAL A 48 -23.59 9.59 1.08
N VAL A 49 -23.20 8.43 0.52
CA VAL A 49 -23.70 7.11 0.93
C VAL A 49 -22.57 6.32 1.56
N PHE A 50 -22.74 5.90 2.81
CA PHE A 50 -21.78 5.05 3.52
C PHE A 50 -22.21 3.58 3.46
N LEU A 51 -21.36 2.71 2.92
CA LEU A 51 -21.60 1.27 2.79
C LEU A 51 -20.49 0.45 3.44
N PRO A 52 -20.80 -0.76 3.94
CA PRO A 52 -19.76 -1.75 4.21
C PRO A 52 -19.09 -2.19 2.89
N GLY A 53 -17.79 -2.47 2.93
CA GLY A 53 -17.02 -2.78 1.71
C GLY A 53 -17.55 -3.98 0.89
N ASN A 54 -18.33 -4.88 1.50
CA ASN A 54 -19.00 -6.00 0.83
C ASN A 54 -20.40 -5.66 0.29
N ALA A 55 -20.90 -4.45 0.52
CA ALA A 55 -22.20 -4.00 0.03
C ALA A 55 -22.09 -3.06 -1.20
N PHE A 56 -20.91 -2.90 -1.75
CA PHE A 56 -20.73 -2.24 -3.03
C PHE A 56 -21.16 -3.20 -4.15
N THR A 57 -22.36 -3.00 -4.66
CA THR A 57 -22.92 -3.77 -5.79
C THR A 57 -23.07 -2.85 -7.00
N PRO A 58 -23.21 -3.40 -8.23
CA PRO A 58 -23.46 -2.58 -9.43
C PRO A 58 -24.63 -1.63 -9.27
N GLU A 59 -25.71 -2.06 -8.59
CA GLU A 59 -26.89 -1.23 -8.33
C GLU A 59 -26.57 -0.08 -7.35
N ALA A 60 -25.77 -0.36 -6.32
CA ALA A 60 -25.41 0.62 -5.30
C ALA A 60 -24.49 1.72 -5.81
N VAL A 61 -23.70 1.45 -6.87
CA VAL A 61 -22.75 2.41 -7.43
C VAL A 61 -23.18 2.99 -8.77
N LYS A 62 -24.33 2.57 -9.28
CA LYS A 62 -24.80 2.88 -10.65
C LYS A 62 -24.86 4.37 -10.95
N ASP A 63 -25.35 5.14 -10.03
CA ASP A 63 -25.56 6.60 -10.12
C ASP A 63 -24.53 7.42 -9.33
N ALA A 64 -23.48 6.78 -8.84
CA ALA A 64 -22.38 7.46 -8.13
C ALA A 64 -21.40 8.11 -9.10
N ASP A 65 -20.95 9.35 -8.79
CA ASP A 65 -19.87 10.01 -9.52
C ASP A 65 -18.50 9.56 -9.04
N ALA A 66 -18.37 9.25 -7.75
CA ALA A 66 -17.10 8.82 -7.16
C ALA A 66 -17.28 7.72 -6.10
N LEU A 67 -16.26 6.87 -6.00
CA LEU A 67 -16.15 5.85 -4.96
C LEU A 67 -14.95 6.13 -4.07
N ILE A 68 -15.11 5.98 -2.75
CA ILE A 68 -13.98 5.97 -1.82
C ILE A 68 -13.99 4.62 -1.10
N VAL A 69 -13.03 3.79 -1.44
CA VAL A 69 -13.04 2.37 -1.10
C VAL A 69 -11.86 1.94 -0.22
N ARG A 70 -11.91 0.70 0.24
CA ARG A 70 -10.81 -0.02 0.87
C ARG A 70 -10.66 -1.39 0.20
N THR A 71 -9.70 -2.18 0.65
CA THR A 71 -9.30 -3.48 0.07
C THR A 71 -10.41 -4.53 -0.10
N ARG A 72 -11.56 -4.39 0.56
CA ARG A 72 -12.67 -5.35 0.47
C ARG A 72 -13.61 -5.10 -0.70
N THR A 73 -13.52 -3.95 -1.35
CA THR A 73 -14.32 -3.62 -2.54
C THR A 73 -13.47 -3.84 -3.78
N ARG A 74 -13.83 -4.80 -4.61
CA ARG A 74 -13.18 -5.01 -5.91
C ARG A 74 -13.77 -4.05 -6.93
N CYS A 75 -12.98 -3.07 -7.36
CA CYS A 75 -13.34 -2.13 -8.41
C CYS A 75 -12.89 -2.68 -9.77
N ASN A 76 -13.69 -3.56 -10.31
CA ASN A 76 -13.46 -4.24 -11.58
C ASN A 76 -14.63 -3.97 -12.55
N ARG A 77 -14.55 -4.52 -13.74
CA ARG A 77 -15.60 -4.41 -14.77
C ARG A 77 -16.97 -4.79 -14.23
N GLU A 78 -17.07 -5.90 -13.50
CA GLU A 78 -18.35 -6.39 -12.94
C GLU A 78 -19.04 -5.35 -12.05
N LEU A 79 -18.30 -4.62 -11.22
CA LEU A 79 -18.83 -3.57 -10.35
C LEU A 79 -19.15 -2.27 -11.11
N LEU A 80 -18.32 -1.90 -12.09
CA LEU A 80 -18.26 -0.53 -12.62
C LEU A 80 -18.95 -0.40 -13.99
N GLU A 81 -19.18 -1.51 -14.72
CA GLU A 81 -19.77 -1.45 -16.05
C GLU A 81 -21.21 -0.90 -15.98
N GLY A 82 -21.48 0.11 -16.80
CA GLY A 82 -22.78 0.79 -16.84
C GLY A 82 -23.04 1.75 -15.68
N SER A 83 -22.05 1.99 -14.80
CA SER A 83 -22.13 3.02 -13.77
C SER A 83 -21.75 4.41 -14.30
N GLN A 84 -22.05 5.44 -13.53
CA GLN A 84 -21.66 6.84 -13.83
C GLN A 84 -20.31 7.20 -13.18
N VAL A 85 -19.64 6.26 -12.52
CA VAL A 85 -18.42 6.49 -11.76
C VAL A 85 -17.30 7.03 -12.66
N LYS A 86 -16.75 8.19 -12.27
CA LYS A 86 -15.64 8.88 -12.95
C LYS A 86 -14.36 8.90 -12.14
N PHE A 87 -14.48 8.66 -10.82
CA PHE A 87 -13.33 8.74 -9.91
C PHE A 87 -13.40 7.67 -8.82
N ILE A 88 -12.25 7.05 -8.56
CA ILE A 88 -12.09 6.08 -7.46
C ILE A 88 -10.89 6.48 -6.61
N ALA A 89 -11.10 6.66 -5.31
CA ALA A 89 -10.02 6.79 -4.34
C ALA A 89 -9.99 5.56 -3.43
N THR A 90 -8.83 4.94 -3.25
CA THR A 90 -8.68 3.94 -2.20
C THR A 90 -7.92 4.51 -1.00
N ALA A 91 -8.51 4.37 0.19
CA ALA A 91 -7.89 4.79 1.46
C ALA A 91 -6.81 3.79 1.92
N THR A 92 -6.11 3.16 0.99
CA THR A 92 -5.06 2.16 1.22
C THR A 92 -3.86 2.44 0.33
N ILE A 93 -2.71 1.89 0.68
CA ILE A 93 -1.50 1.98 -0.15
C ILE A 93 -1.62 1.02 -1.34
N GLY A 94 -1.92 -0.25 -1.06
CA GLY A 94 -2.12 -1.25 -2.08
C GLY A 94 -3.43 -1.04 -2.83
N TYR A 95 -3.41 -1.31 -4.10
CA TYR A 95 -4.52 -1.13 -5.03
C TYR A 95 -4.86 -2.41 -5.83
N ASP A 96 -4.45 -3.56 -5.33
CA ASP A 96 -4.67 -4.88 -5.97
C ASP A 96 -6.17 -5.19 -6.21
N HIS A 97 -7.06 -4.46 -5.51
CA HIS A 97 -8.51 -4.54 -5.63
C HIS A 97 -9.07 -3.58 -6.70
N ILE A 98 -8.24 -2.78 -7.36
CA ILE A 98 -8.62 -1.87 -8.46
C ILE A 98 -8.11 -2.46 -9.76
N ASP A 99 -9.02 -2.75 -10.68
CA ASP A 99 -8.69 -3.10 -12.05
C ASP A 99 -8.26 -1.84 -12.81
N THR A 100 -6.97 -1.59 -12.80
CA THR A 100 -6.40 -0.38 -13.39
C THR A 100 -6.52 -0.37 -14.90
N ALA A 101 -6.50 -1.54 -15.56
CA ALA A 101 -6.68 -1.68 -16.99
C ALA A 101 -8.12 -1.30 -17.40
N TYR A 102 -9.10 -1.81 -16.66
CA TYR A 102 -10.49 -1.45 -16.89
C TYR A 102 -10.75 0.03 -16.61
N CYS A 103 -10.19 0.57 -15.52
CA CYS A 103 -10.33 2.01 -15.22
C CYS A 103 -9.80 2.87 -16.37
N GLN A 104 -8.67 2.50 -16.96
CA GLN A 104 -8.11 3.19 -18.12
C GLN A 104 -9.02 3.08 -19.35
N GLU A 105 -9.53 1.89 -19.65
CA GLU A 105 -10.47 1.63 -20.75
C GLU A 105 -11.77 2.46 -20.61
N ALA A 106 -12.33 2.47 -19.39
CA ALA A 106 -13.58 3.17 -19.08
C ALA A 106 -13.42 4.68 -18.83
N GLY A 107 -12.20 5.22 -18.88
CA GLY A 107 -11.94 6.64 -18.60
C GLY A 107 -12.13 7.01 -17.12
N ILE A 108 -12.06 6.05 -16.20
CA ILE A 108 -12.19 6.25 -14.76
C ILE A 108 -10.81 6.63 -14.20
N THR A 109 -10.72 7.80 -13.56
CA THR A 109 -9.52 8.20 -12.85
C THR A 109 -9.50 7.54 -11.47
N TRP A 110 -8.35 7.02 -11.04
CA TRP A 110 -8.20 6.46 -9.72
C TRP A 110 -6.95 6.97 -8.99
N THR A 111 -6.96 6.88 -7.66
CA THR A 111 -5.82 7.24 -6.81
C THR A 111 -5.77 6.38 -5.56
N ASN A 112 -4.58 6.25 -4.98
CA ASN A 112 -4.36 5.59 -3.70
C ASN A 112 -3.67 6.55 -2.70
N CYS A 113 -3.31 6.07 -1.51
CA CYS A 113 -2.64 6.84 -0.47
C CYS A 113 -1.23 6.29 -0.19
N PRO A 114 -0.22 6.52 -1.05
CA PRO A 114 1.12 5.99 -0.84
C PRO A 114 1.72 6.48 0.48
N GLY A 115 2.24 5.56 1.29
CA GLY A 115 2.93 5.87 2.55
C GLY A 115 2.04 6.26 3.73
N CYS A 116 0.71 6.32 3.58
CA CYS A 116 -0.19 6.79 4.64
C CYS A 116 -0.11 5.99 5.95
N ASN A 117 0.19 4.70 5.89
CA ASN A 117 0.34 3.83 7.06
C ASN A 117 1.79 3.40 7.34
N ALA A 118 2.78 3.98 6.64
CA ALA A 118 4.18 3.54 6.73
C ALA A 118 4.73 3.62 8.16
N SER A 119 4.33 4.64 8.94
CA SER A 119 4.71 4.77 10.34
C SER A 119 4.09 3.68 11.23
N SER A 120 2.86 3.27 10.95
CA SER A 120 2.21 2.20 11.71
C SER A 120 2.88 0.85 11.46
N VAL A 121 3.31 0.59 10.22
CA VAL A 121 4.08 -0.62 9.89
C VAL A 121 5.47 -0.57 10.52
N GLU A 122 6.14 0.59 10.49
CA GLU A 122 7.40 0.80 11.21
C GLU A 122 7.27 0.45 12.71
N GLN A 123 6.23 0.94 13.39
CA GLN A 123 5.94 0.61 14.78
C GLN A 123 5.70 -0.88 15.00
N TYR A 124 4.99 -1.54 14.09
CA TYR A 124 4.78 -2.99 14.14
C TYR A 124 6.12 -3.76 14.08
N ILE A 125 7.00 -3.40 13.14
CA ILE A 125 8.33 -4.00 13.03
C ILE A 125 9.16 -3.73 14.28
N TYR A 126 9.17 -2.49 14.78
CA TYR A 126 9.85 -2.15 16.03
C TYR A 126 9.38 -3.01 17.21
N SER A 127 8.07 -3.13 17.39
CA SER A 127 7.49 -3.94 18.46
C SER A 127 7.85 -5.41 18.31
N THR A 128 7.89 -5.92 17.08
CA THR A 128 8.29 -7.31 16.77
C THR A 128 9.77 -7.54 17.12
N LEU A 129 10.65 -6.62 16.76
CA LEU A 129 12.08 -6.70 17.12
C LEU A 129 12.28 -6.67 18.65
N CYS A 130 11.54 -5.85 19.38
CA CYS A 130 11.56 -5.84 20.84
C CYS A 130 11.11 -7.17 21.42
N LEU A 131 10.05 -7.79 20.87
CA LEU A 131 9.60 -9.13 21.28
C LEU A 131 10.63 -10.21 20.98
N LEU A 132 11.31 -10.15 19.84
CA LEU A 132 12.40 -11.09 19.50
C LEU A 132 13.57 -10.95 20.48
N LYS A 133 13.93 -9.72 20.84
CA LYS A 133 14.93 -9.47 21.88
C LYS A 133 14.52 -10.09 23.21
N GLU A 134 13.29 -9.84 23.68
CA GLU A 134 12.81 -10.29 24.98
C GLU A 134 12.58 -11.82 25.03
N LYS A 135 11.91 -12.38 23.99
CA LYS A 135 11.45 -13.78 24.02
C LYS A 135 12.42 -14.77 23.39
N LYS A 136 13.29 -14.32 22.51
CA LYS A 136 14.23 -15.16 21.75
C LYS A 136 15.70 -14.84 22.03
N GLY A 137 15.98 -13.81 22.84
CA GLY A 137 17.34 -13.40 23.17
C GLY A 137 18.10 -12.75 22.00
N LEU A 138 17.41 -12.19 21.00
CA LEU A 138 18.04 -11.52 19.87
C LEU A 138 18.80 -10.27 20.36
N ASP A 139 20.12 -10.24 20.15
CA ASP A 139 20.95 -9.07 20.45
C ASP A 139 20.87 -8.09 19.27
N LEU A 140 20.05 -7.04 19.40
CA LEU A 140 19.79 -6.11 18.31
C LEU A 140 21.07 -5.37 17.85
N GLU A 141 22.01 -5.07 18.75
CA GLU A 141 23.24 -4.36 18.40
C GLU A 141 24.21 -5.22 17.57
N LYS A 142 24.10 -6.54 17.67
CA LYS A 142 24.90 -7.50 16.88
C LYS A 142 24.14 -8.06 15.68
N ALA A 143 22.83 -7.98 15.70
CA ALA A 143 21.98 -8.57 14.68
C ALA A 143 22.01 -7.78 13.37
N THR A 144 21.85 -8.50 12.27
CA THR A 144 21.70 -7.95 10.92
C THR A 144 20.25 -8.06 10.49
N LEU A 145 19.64 -6.92 10.14
CA LEU A 145 18.30 -6.85 9.55
C LEU A 145 18.40 -6.77 8.03
N GLY A 146 17.86 -7.75 7.34
CA GLY A 146 17.65 -7.71 5.90
C GLY A 146 16.29 -7.08 5.58
N ILE A 147 16.26 -6.08 4.72
CA ILE A 147 15.03 -5.38 4.29
C ILE A 147 14.84 -5.63 2.80
N VAL A 148 13.76 -6.32 2.44
CA VAL A 148 13.37 -6.57 1.05
C VAL A 148 12.21 -5.64 0.69
N GLY A 149 12.47 -4.72 -0.25
CA GLY A 149 11.60 -3.60 -0.60
C GLY A 149 11.87 -2.36 0.26
N VAL A 150 12.50 -1.34 -0.33
CA VAL A 150 12.97 -0.12 0.37
C VAL A 150 12.17 1.12 -0.08
N GLY A 151 10.83 0.97 -0.16
CA GLY A 151 9.89 2.04 -0.40
C GLY A 151 9.60 2.88 0.85
N HIS A 152 8.38 3.41 0.97
CA HIS A 152 7.98 4.25 2.12
C HIS A 152 8.13 3.53 3.47
N VAL A 153 7.80 2.25 3.56
CA VAL A 153 7.94 1.46 4.79
C VAL A 153 9.39 1.06 5.01
N GLY A 154 10.03 0.39 4.05
CA GLY A 154 11.39 -0.12 4.20
C GLY A 154 12.41 0.97 4.55
N SER A 155 12.26 2.19 4.01
CA SER A 155 13.13 3.32 4.35
C SER A 155 12.94 3.80 5.80
N ARG A 156 11.74 3.69 6.36
CA ARG A 156 11.50 3.99 7.78
C ARG A 156 12.06 2.91 8.68
N VAL A 157 11.82 1.64 8.32
CA VAL A 157 12.35 0.48 9.04
C VAL A 157 13.88 0.51 9.06
N LYS A 158 14.53 0.87 7.93
CA LYS A 158 15.98 1.09 7.88
C LYS A 158 16.45 2.06 8.96
N ARG A 159 15.89 3.27 8.97
CA ARG A 159 16.28 4.32 9.95
C ARG A 159 16.06 3.89 11.38
N MET A 160 14.94 3.24 11.66
CA MET A 160 14.61 2.71 12.98
C MET A 160 15.61 1.62 13.41
N ALA A 161 15.95 0.67 12.53
CA ALA A 161 16.90 -0.40 12.82
C ALA A 161 18.33 0.12 13.05
N GLU A 162 18.77 1.09 12.23
CA GLU A 162 20.05 1.77 12.41
C GLU A 162 20.12 2.50 13.77
N ALA A 163 19.02 3.15 14.19
CA ALA A 163 18.93 3.79 15.50
C ALA A 163 18.95 2.80 16.67
N LEU A 164 18.56 1.54 16.45
CA LEU A 164 18.68 0.44 17.41
C LEU A 164 20.09 -0.20 17.43
N GLY A 165 21.01 0.28 16.61
CA GLY A 165 22.37 -0.24 16.50
C GLY A 165 22.51 -1.48 15.61
N MET A 166 21.45 -1.92 14.91
CA MET A 166 21.49 -3.06 14.02
C MET A 166 22.31 -2.78 12.76
N LYS A 167 22.94 -3.82 12.22
CA LYS A 167 23.41 -3.79 10.82
C LYS A 167 22.21 -3.93 9.90
N VAL A 168 22.18 -3.15 8.81
CA VAL A 168 21.08 -3.20 7.85
C VAL A 168 21.59 -3.54 6.47
N LEU A 169 20.97 -4.53 5.83
CA LEU A 169 21.17 -4.89 4.43
C LEU A 169 19.88 -4.58 3.67
N LEU A 170 20.02 -3.99 2.49
CA LEU A 170 18.90 -3.51 1.68
C LEU A 170 18.83 -4.28 0.36
N ASN A 171 17.65 -4.74 -0.01
CA ASN A 171 17.38 -5.33 -1.31
C ASN A 171 16.16 -4.61 -1.94
N ASP A 172 16.39 -4.01 -3.11
CA ASP A 172 15.33 -3.38 -3.92
C ASP A 172 15.80 -3.42 -5.39
N PRO A 173 15.57 -4.53 -6.10
CA PRO A 173 16.05 -4.70 -7.46
C PRO A 173 15.60 -3.61 -8.44
N PRO A 174 14.35 -3.12 -8.41
CA PRO A 174 13.94 -1.99 -9.25
C PRO A 174 14.78 -0.72 -9.06
N ARG A 175 15.15 -0.41 -7.82
CA ARG A 175 15.97 0.78 -7.52
C ARG A 175 17.45 0.55 -7.86
N ALA A 176 17.96 -0.64 -7.61
CA ALA A 176 19.32 -1.02 -8.00
C ALA A 176 19.51 -0.93 -9.53
N ASP A 177 18.55 -1.40 -10.31
CA ASP A 177 18.57 -1.30 -11.77
C ASP A 177 18.46 0.15 -12.29
N GLN A 178 17.95 1.07 -11.48
CA GLN A 178 17.96 2.51 -11.78
C GLN A 178 19.31 3.17 -11.42
N GLY A 179 20.28 2.41 -10.95
CA GLY A 179 21.62 2.89 -10.61
C GLY A 179 21.74 3.43 -9.19
N GLU A 180 20.77 3.20 -8.31
CA GLU A 180 20.90 3.59 -6.91
C GLU A 180 21.83 2.59 -6.18
N GLU A 181 22.77 3.12 -5.41
CA GLU A 181 23.76 2.35 -4.67
C GLU A 181 23.26 1.90 -3.28
N GLY A 182 23.96 0.93 -2.69
CA GLY A 182 23.72 0.46 -1.32
C GLY A 182 22.74 -0.72 -1.22
N PHE A 183 22.32 -1.28 -2.36
CA PHE A 183 21.53 -2.51 -2.40
C PHE A 183 22.43 -3.74 -2.62
N VAL A 184 21.98 -4.86 -2.05
CA VAL A 184 22.56 -6.18 -2.25
C VAL A 184 21.54 -7.11 -2.90
N ASP A 185 21.98 -8.21 -3.46
CA ASP A 185 21.11 -9.26 -3.97
C ASP A 185 20.34 -9.98 -2.84
N LEU A 186 19.29 -10.68 -3.21
CA LEU A 186 18.46 -11.42 -2.26
C LEU A 186 19.24 -12.53 -1.58
N GLU A 187 20.15 -13.21 -2.29
CA GLU A 187 21.01 -14.26 -1.74
C GLU A 187 21.87 -13.72 -0.59
N THR A 188 22.44 -12.53 -0.75
CA THR A 188 23.19 -11.86 0.33
C THR A 188 22.33 -11.57 1.55
N ILE A 189 21.07 -11.12 1.35
CA ILE A 189 20.09 -10.95 2.44
C ILE A 189 19.89 -12.27 3.19
N LEU A 190 19.61 -13.35 2.46
CA LEU A 190 19.31 -14.66 3.02
C LEU A 190 20.49 -15.24 3.83
N ARG A 191 21.68 -15.07 3.33
CA ARG A 191 22.90 -15.62 3.97
C ARG A 191 23.38 -14.84 5.18
N LYS A 192 23.16 -13.54 5.24
CA LYS A 192 23.80 -12.65 6.24
C LYS A 192 22.85 -12.08 7.28
N SER A 193 21.54 -12.21 7.10
CA SER A 193 20.58 -11.60 8.03
C SER A 193 20.17 -12.54 9.16
N ASP A 194 19.98 -12.00 10.34
CA ASP A 194 19.38 -12.67 11.50
C ASP A 194 17.87 -12.45 11.54
N VAL A 195 17.40 -11.36 10.95
CA VAL A 195 15.97 -11.05 10.73
C VAL A 195 15.81 -10.55 9.31
N ILE A 196 14.77 -11.02 8.60
CA ILE A 196 14.43 -10.55 7.24
C ILE A 196 13.02 -10.03 7.26
N THR A 197 12.79 -8.83 6.72
CA THR A 197 11.48 -8.23 6.66
C THR A 197 11.11 -7.81 5.23
N PHE A 198 9.88 -8.14 4.82
CA PHE A 198 9.39 -7.92 3.46
C PHE A 198 8.41 -6.75 3.42
N HIS A 199 8.68 -5.79 2.52
CA HIS A 199 7.88 -4.58 2.30
C HIS A 199 7.64 -4.31 0.81
N THR A 200 7.51 -5.36 0.04
CA THR A 200 7.32 -5.33 -1.40
C THR A 200 5.84 -5.19 -1.81
N PRO A 201 5.54 -4.65 -2.98
CA PRO A 201 4.24 -4.86 -3.60
C PRO A 201 4.06 -6.34 -3.96
N LEU A 202 2.84 -6.78 -4.24
CA LEU A 202 2.58 -8.09 -4.81
C LEU A 202 2.59 -7.99 -6.34
N ASN A 203 3.66 -8.45 -6.94
CA ASN A 203 3.81 -8.58 -8.39
C ASN A 203 3.75 -10.07 -8.74
N ARG A 204 2.77 -10.46 -9.54
CA ARG A 204 2.57 -11.86 -9.90
C ARG A 204 3.53 -12.34 -10.99
N GLU A 205 3.97 -11.43 -11.85
CA GLU A 205 4.75 -11.74 -13.04
C GLU A 205 5.81 -10.65 -13.30
N GLY A 206 6.74 -10.96 -14.20
CA GLY A 206 7.75 -10.04 -14.68
C GLY A 206 9.07 -10.10 -13.90
N LYS A 207 10.03 -9.26 -14.31
CA LYS A 207 11.40 -9.23 -13.77
C LYS A 207 11.45 -9.08 -12.23
N TYR A 208 10.48 -8.39 -11.64
CA TYR A 208 10.41 -8.10 -10.21
C TYR A 208 9.21 -8.78 -9.56
N ALA A 209 8.91 -10.01 -9.98
CA ALA A 209 7.86 -10.81 -9.36
C ALA A 209 8.16 -11.03 -7.86
N THR A 210 7.11 -10.92 -7.05
CA THR A 210 7.18 -11.09 -5.59
C THR A 210 6.15 -12.09 -5.07
N TYR A 211 5.32 -12.62 -5.96
CA TYR A 211 4.39 -13.71 -5.66
C TYR A 211 5.19 -14.97 -5.33
N HIS A 212 4.95 -15.54 -4.15
CA HIS A 212 5.71 -16.67 -3.61
C HIS A 212 7.24 -16.45 -3.64
N LEU A 213 7.67 -15.22 -3.36
CA LEU A 213 9.10 -14.88 -3.29
C LEU A 213 9.81 -15.70 -2.19
N VAL A 214 9.09 -16.03 -1.13
CA VAL A 214 9.52 -16.94 -0.08
C VAL A 214 8.76 -18.24 -0.27
N ASP A 215 9.39 -19.20 -0.89
CA ASP A 215 8.89 -20.55 -1.12
C ASP A 215 9.73 -21.58 -0.35
N GLU A 216 9.40 -22.85 -0.53
CA GLU A 216 10.07 -23.98 0.11
C GLU A 216 11.56 -24.06 -0.29
N ASP A 217 11.88 -23.85 -1.57
CA ASP A 217 13.25 -23.92 -2.07
C ASP A 217 14.11 -22.82 -1.43
N LEU A 218 13.58 -21.60 -1.31
CA LEU A 218 14.26 -20.51 -0.63
C LEU A 218 14.45 -20.83 0.85
N LEU A 219 13.44 -21.37 1.54
CA LEU A 219 13.55 -21.73 2.95
C LEU A 219 14.60 -22.81 3.19
N PHE A 220 14.70 -23.79 2.32
CA PHE A 220 15.75 -24.84 2.40
C PHE A 220 17.16 -24.31 2.07
N SER A 221 17.27 -23.22 1.31
CA SER A 221 18.56 -22.60 0.97
C SER A 221 19.17 -21.77 2.09
N LEU A 222 18.43 -21.55 3.17
CA LEU A 222 18.88 -20.72 4.30
C LEU A 222 20.00 -21.42 5.07
N GLU A 223 21.21 -20.88 5.04
CA GLU A 223 22.35 -21.36 5.85
C GLU A 223 22.17 -21.07 7.35
N ARG A 224 21.34 -20.10 7.67
CA ARG A 224 20.98 -19.68 9.02
C ARG A 224 19.48 -19.86 9.21
N SER A 225 19.01 -19.73 10.44
CA SER A 225 17.57 -19.72 10.76
C SER A 225 17.11 -18.29 11.10
N PRO A 226 17.02 -17.40 10.12
CA PRO A 226 16.58 -16.03 10.38
C PRO A 226 15.11 -15.99 10.78
N PHE A 227 14.72 -14.97 11.54
CA PHE A 227 13.32 -14.65 11.73
C PHE A 227 12.79 -13.97 10.47
N LEU A 228 11.69 -14.48 9.92
CA LEU A 228 11.02 -13.88 8.76
C LEU A 228 9.80 -13.08 9.19
N ILE A 229 9.72 -11.84 8.74
CA ILE A 229 8.59 -10.95 9.03
C ILE A 229 7.98 -10.51 7.70
N ASN A 230 6.75 -10.94 7.43
CA ASN A 230 6.02 -10.45 6.26
C ASN A 230 5.04 -9.36 6.69
N ALA A 231 5.35 -8.11 6.36
CA ALA A 231 4.49 -6.95 6.58
C ALA A 231 4.00 -6.33 5.25
N SER A 232 3.96 -7.14 4.18
CA SER A 232 3.52 -6.72 2.85
C SER A 232 2.19 -7.37 2.44
N ARG A 233 2.22 -8.40 1.63
CA ARG A 233 1.06 -9.23 1.23
C ARG A 233 1.29 -10.67 1.63
N GLY A 234 0.24 -11.35 2.09
CA GLY A 234 0.34 -12.75 2.49
C GLY A 234 0.99 -13.63 1.41
N GLU A 235 0.58 -13.44 0.17
CA GLU A 235 1.03 -14.19 -0.99
C GLU A 235 2.51 -13.94 -1.42
N VAL A 236 3.24 -13.08 -0.73
CA VAL A 236 4.71 -12.97 -0.88
C VAL A 236 5.40 -14.19 -0.27
N VAL A 237 4.78 -14.80 0.73
CA VAL A 237 5.23 -16.06 1.33
C VAL A 237 4.27 -17.17 0.92
N ASP A 238 4.81 -18.26 0.36
CA ASP A 238 4.02 -19.46 0.14
C ASP A 238 3.80 -20.17 1.49
N THR A 239 2.55 -20.16 1.94
CA THR A 239 2.15 -20.79 3.21
C THR A 239 1.53 -22.17 3.03
N ALA A 240 1.44 -22.67 1.79
CA ALA A 240 0.90 -23.98 1.46
C ALA A 240 1.98 -25.05 1.34
N SER A 241 3.24 -24.63 1.32
CA SER A 241 4.44 -25.50 1.31
C SER A 241 4.96 -25.79 2.71
#